data_72ba3f54cd001250e6fe6a2974102a38
#
_entry.id   72ba3f54cd001250e6fe6a2974102a38
#
_cell.length_a   1.000
_cell.length_b   1.000
_cell.length_c   1.000
_cell.angle_alpha   90.00
_cell.angle_beta   90.00
_cell.angle_gamma   90.00
#
_symmetry.space_group_name_H-M   'P 1'
#
loop_
_entity.id
_entity.type
_entity.pdbx_description
1 polymer ?
#
loop_
_entity_poly.entity_id
_entity_poly.type
_entity_poly.pdbx_seq_one_letter_code
_entity_poly.pdbx_strand_id
1 'polypeptide(L)'
;MTTPDPRLGRILLLGENYGTYGEVAASQIASQSAAAISVGSDPDSPSGRWKFDPDVANEDTLCVIDAGSWVGMAVADAHYGPESSHMLISRLHDIWAKVRPTDVNHLDQMIEFLRTGEPAETDSETTLLVSVFDRETGSGFGVSFGDSSFTVVANGRTPRALNLHDHRFVTAMVPQTLREGHLFRFSAQPGDVLLAYTDGIDGCHYRQPETSVQPEHIAAIAQMVDYDPLALVTQVTELALKGVDGSPGGQDNIAIAAVVA
;
A
#
# COMPACT_ATOMS: atom_id res chain seq x y z
N MET A 1 -29.46 -7.52 -7.44
CA MET A 1 -28.68 -6.81 -6.41
C MET A 1 -28.33 -7.84 -5.37
N THR A 2 -27.08 -8.26 -5.30
CA THR A 2 -26.59 -9.15 -4.23
C THR A 2 -26.49 -8.34 -2.95
N THR A 3 -27.11 -8.81 -1.87
CA THR A 3 -26.91 -8.24 -0.52
C THR A 3 -25.41 -8.28 -0.18
N PRO A 4 -24.82 -7.18 0.33
CA PRO A 4 -23.44 -7.20 0.78
C PRO A 4 -23.22 -8.33 1.80
N ASP A 5 -22.10 -9.06 1.67
CA ASP A 5 -21.73 -10.06 2.68
C ASP A 5 -21.53 -9.33 4.03
N PRO A 6 -22.28 -9.67 5.09
CA PRO A 6 -22.20 -9.00 6.38
C PRO A 6 -20.82 -9.20 7.07
N ARG A 7 -19.96 -10.07 6.53
CA ARG A 7 -18.60 -10.32 7.01
C ARG A 7 -17.54 -9.46 6.33
N LEU A 8 -17.92 -8.65 5.35
CA LEU A 8 -17.00 -7.84 4.58
C LEU A 8 -16.48 -6.67 5.41
N GLY A 9 -15.26 -6.79 5.91
CA GLY A 9 -14.51 -5.70 6.52
C GLY A 9 -13.84 -4.83 5.46
N ARG A 10 -13.73 -3.51 5.72
CA ARG A 10 -13.17 -2.55 4.76
C ARG A 10 -12.37 -1.48 5.46
N ILE A 11 -11.20 -1.16 4.89
CA ILE A 11 -10.43 0.04 5.19
C ILE A 11 -10.22 0.78 3.88
N LEU A 12 -10.42 2.09 3.89
CA LEU A 12 -10.03 3.02 2.84
C LEU A 12 -9.42 4.23 3.51
N LEU A 13 -8.13 4.47 3.29
CA LEU A 13 -7.41 5.63 3.80
C LEU A 13 -6.92 6.45 2.60
N LEU A 14 -7.52 7.63 2.41
CA LEU A 14 -7.15 8.61 1.40
C LEU A 14 -6.27 9.66 2.04
N GLY A 15 -5.08 9.90 1.49
CA GLY A 15 -4.08 10.80 2.07
C GLY A 15 -4.59 12.20 2.36
N GLU A 16 -5.48 12.73 1.53
CA GLU A 16 -6.12 14.05 1.73
C GLU A 16 -6.76 14.25 3.12
N ASN A 17 -7.13 13.15 3.79
CA ASN A 17 -7.72 13.19 5.12
C ASN A 17 -6.69 13.09 6.25
N TYR A 18 -5.39 12.96 5.94
CA TYR A 18 -4.30 12.67 6.89
C TYR A 18 -3.08 13.56 6.62
N GLY A 19 -3.28 14.87 6.74
CA GLY A 19 -2.26 15.89 6.44
C GLY A 19 -1.48 16.42 7.65
N THR A 20 -1.64 15.83 8.86
CA THR A 20 -0.92 16.29 10.05
C THR A 20 0.45 15.62 10.14
N TYR A 21 1.52 16.39 10.00
CA TYR A 21 2.90 15.90 10.09
C TYR A 21 3.21 15.27 11.46
N GLY A 22 3.90 14.13 11.44
CA GLY A 22 4.28 13.38 12.63
C GLY A 22 3.16 12.52 13.24
N GLU A 23 1.96 12.53 12.66
CA GLU A 23 0.85 11.69 13.12
C GLU A 23 0.77 10.39 12.29
N VAL A 24 0.36 9.32 12.96
CA VAL A 24 0.04 8.02 12.35
C VAL A 24 -1.44 7.78 12.51
N ALA A 25 -2.17 7.65 11.40
CA ALA A 25 -3.54 7.19 11.41
C ALA A 25 -3.58 5.69 11.10
N ALA A 26 -4.13 4.88 12.00
CA ALA A 26 -4.23 3.43 11.82
C ALA A 26 -5.67 2.95 11.97
N SER A 27 -6.00 1.87 11.24
CA SER A 27 -7.31 1.23 11.23
C SER A 27 -7.16 -0.28 11.17
N GLN A 28 -8.14 -1.01 11.71
CA GLN A 28 -8.12 -2.48 11.79
C GLN A 28 -9.47 -3.08 11.41
N ILE A 29 -9.42 -4.23 10.73
CA ILE A 29 -10.56 -5.11 10.48
C ILE A 29 -10.38 -6.38 11.30
N ALA A 30 -11.18 -6.56 12.33
CA ALA A 30 -11.01 -7.65 13.29
C ALA A 30 -9.55 -7.71 13.81
N SER A 31 -8.99 -8.91 14.05
CA SER A 31 -7.61 -9.09 14.50
C SER A 31 -6.64 -9.49 13.38
N GLN A 32 -7.09 -9.51 12.13
CA GLN A 32 -6.33 -10.13 11.04
C GLN A 32 -5.88 -9.17 9.94
N SER A 33 -6.45 -7.97 9.89
CA SER A 33 -6.13 -7.00 8.84
C SER A 33 -6.06 -5.60 9.42
N ALA A 34 -4.99 -4.87 9.10
CA ALA A 34 -4.78 -3.50 9.55
C ALA A 34 -4.10 -2.67 8.47
N ALA A 35 -4.19 -1.35 8.61
CA ALA A 35 -3.50 -0.41 7.76
C ALA A 35 -3.13 0.84 8.54
N ALA A 36 -2.07 1.52 8.10
CA ALA A 36 -1.68 2.83 8.62
C ALA A 36 -1.27 3.76 7.47
N ILE A 37 -1.43 5.06 7.71
CA ILE A 37 -1.07 6.13 6.78
C ILE A 37 -0.51 7.32 7.55
N SER A 38 0.45 8.04 6.96
CA SER A 38 1.02 9.27 7.49
C SER A 38 1.49 10.16 6.35
N VAL A 39 1.45 11.49 6.55
CA VAL A 39 2.05 12.47 5.64
C VAL A 39 3.57 12.59 5.77
N GLY A 40 4.17 11.86 6.70
CA GLY A 40 5.57 12.06 7.08
C GLY A 40 5.73 12.95 8.32
N SER A 41 6.96 13.31 8.65
CA SER A 41 7.28 14.15 9.82
C SER A 41 8.05 15.42 9.47
N ASP A 42 8.57 15.54 8.25
CA ASP A 42 9.39 16.66 7.79
C ASP A 42 8.70 17.43 6.65
N PRO A 43 7.99 18.53 6.95
CA PRO A 43 7.33 19.34 5.91
C PRO A 43 8.32 20.06 4.98
N ASP A 44 9.58 20.18 5.38
CA ASP A 44 10.66 20.77 4.58
C ASP A 44 11.48 19.73 3.80
N SER A 45 11.04 18.48 3.81
CA SER A 45 11.70 17.39 3.11
C SER A 45 11.80 17.64 1.60
N PRO A 46 12.76 16.99 0.91
CA PRO A 46 12.85 17.10 -0.55
C PRO A 46 11.57 16.65 -1.24
N SER A 47 10.93 15.56 -0.82
CA SER A 47 9.67 15.09 -1.40
C SER A 47 8.54 16.08 -1.12
N GLY A 48 8.39 16.58 0.11
CA GLY A 48 7.38 17.57 0.47
C GLY A 48 7.44 18.86 -0.36
N ARG A 49 8.64 19.25 -0.83
CA ARG A 49 8.82 20.44 -1.70
C ARG A 49 8.36 20.23 -3.15
N TRP A 50 8.16 18.98 -3.56
CA TRP A 50 7.74 18.63 -4.91
C TRP A 50 6.24 18.29 -4.98
N LYS A 51 5.53 18.28 -3.84
CA LYS A 51 4.09 18.09 -3.83
C LYS A 51 3.43 19.26 -4.58
N PHE A 52 2.57 18.90 -5.53
CA PHE A 52 1.98 19.87 -6.45
C PHE A 52 0.87 20.70 -5.80
N ASP A 53 0.15 20.11 -4.86
CA ASP A 53 -0.92 20.76 -4.12
C ASP A 53 -0.53 20.92 -2.64
N PRO A 54 -0.22 22.16 -2.19
CA PRO A 54 0.14 22.39 -0.79
C PRO A 54 -1.04 22.16 0.20
N ASP A 55 -2.27 22.11 -0.31
CA ASP A 55 -3.46 21.83 0.50
C ASP A 55 -3.68 20.32 0.67
N VAL A 56 -3.02 19.48 -0.16
CA VAL A 56 -3.04 18.02 -0.09
C VAL A 56 -1.61 17.48 0.03
N ALA A 57 -1.06 17.60 1.23
CA ALA A 57 0.33 17.22 1.50
C ALA A 57 0.58 15.70 1.46
N ASN A 58 -0.48 14.89 1.54
CA ASN A 58 -0.38 13.42 1.51
C ASN A 58 -1.06 12.87 0.26
N GLU A 59 -0.24 12.42 -0.69
CA GLU A 59 -0.68 11.88 -1.99
C GLU A 59 -0.81 10.35 -1.96
N ASP A 60 -0.38 9.70 -0.87
CA ASP A 60 -0.50 8.26 -0.66
C ASP A 60 -1.94 7.84 -0.37
N THR A 61 -2.25 6.61 -0.75
CA THR A 61 -3.59 6.04 -0.53
C THR A 61 -3.49 4.53 -0.41
N LEU A 62 -4.39 3.96 0.39
CA LEU A 62 -4.51 2.50 0.48
C LEU A 62 -5.95 2.04 0.68
N CYS A 63 -6.22 0.79 0.32
CA CYS A 63 -7.41 0.08 0.78
C CYS A 63 -7.13 -1.37 1.15
N VAL A 64 -7.95 -1.88 2.07
CA VAL A 64 -8.00 -3.30 2.43
C VAL A 64 -9.46 -3.76 2.40
N ILE A 65 -9.71 -4.88 1.75
CA ILE A 65 -10.98 -5.61 1.80
C ILE A 65 -10.73 -6.97 2.43
N ASP A 66 -11.38 -7.26 3.53
CA ASP A 66 -11.32 -8.57 4.18
C ASP A 66 -12.70 -9.23 4.17
N ALA A 67 -12.85 -10.28 3.40
CA ALA A 67 -14.07 -11.07 3.27
C ALA A 67 -14.01 -12.41 4.02
N GLY A 68 -13.07 -12.55 4.95
CA GLY A 68 -12.84 -13.78 5.71
C GLY A 68 -12.07 -14.84 4.91
N SER A 69 -12.63 -15.40 3.85
CA SER A 69 -11.94 -16.40 3.01
C SER A 69 -10.89 -15.82 2.07
N TRP A 70 -10.97 -14.53 1.75
CA TRP A 70 -9.99 -13.84 0.92
C TRP A 70 -9.79 -12.40 1.37
N VAL A 71 -8.62 -11.86 1.06
CA VAL A 71 -8.27 -10.48 1.36
C VAL A 71 -7.70 -9.82 0.10
N GLY A 72 -8.08 -8.58 -0.14
CA GLY A 72 -7.46 -7.69 -1.11
C GLY A 72 -6.76 -6.54 -0.40
N MET A 73 -5.54 -6.21 -0.83
CA MET A 73 -4.78 -5.04 -0.39
C MET A 73 -4.33 -4.25 -1.62
N ALA A 74 -4.43 -2.93 -1.53
CA ALA A 74 -3.84 -2.05 -2.52
C ALA A 74 -3.24 -0.83 -1.84
N VAL A 75 -2.07 -0.41 -2.33
CA VAL A 75 -1.39 0.84 -1.96
C VAL A 75 -0.99 1.59 -3.22
N ALA A 76 -0.96 2.91 -3.14
CA ALA A 76 -0.59 3.79 -4.24
C ALA A 76 0.07 5.04 -3.68
N ASP A 77 1.18 5.44 -4.29
CA ASP A 77 1.95 6.65 -4.01
C ASP A 77 1.91 7.53 -5.25
N ALA A 78 1.31 8.71 -5.14
CA ALA A 78 1.14 9.60 -6.28
C ALA A 78 2.21 10.67 -6.34
N HIS A 79 2.43 11.16 -7.57
CA HIS A 79 3.24 12.30 -7.88
C HIS A 79 2.40 13.34 -8.64
N TYR A 80 2.69 14.61 -8.42
CA TYR A 80 2.03 15.74 -9.07
C TYR A 80 0.53 15.86 -8.74
N GLY A 81 0.16 15.49 -7.52
CA GLY A 81 -1.20 15.53 -7.00
C GLY A 81 -1.80 14.16 -6.70
N PRO A 82 -2.78 14.09 -5.81
CA PRO A 82 -3.35 12.84 -5.27
C PRO A 82 -4.38 12.17 -6.20
N GLU A 83 -4.78 12.83 -7.31
CA GLU A 83 -5.95 12.43 -8.08
C GLU A 83 -5.84 11.00 -8.61
N SER A 84 -4.66 10.60 -9.10
CA SER A 84 -4.47 9.27 -9.68
C SER A 84 -4.53 8.18 -8.61
N SER A 85 -3.84 8.34 -7.47
CA SER A 85 -3.87 7.37 -6.37
C SER A 85 -5.26 7.26 -5.76
N HIS A 86 -5.87 8.40 -5.39
CA HIS A 86 -7.17 8.46 -4.73
C HIS A 86 -8.28 7.87 -5.60
N MET A 87 -8.29 8.21 -6.91
CA MET A 87 -9.32 7.70 -7.82
C MET A 87 -9.17 6.20 -8.06
N LEU A 88 -7.95 5.71 -8.34
CA LEU A 88 -7.73 4.28 -8.60
C LEU A 88 -8.06 3.43 -7.39
N ILE A 89 -7.59 3.81 -6.21
CA ILE A 89 -7.82 3.06 -4.97
C ILE A 89 -9.31 3.10 -4.57
N SER A 90 -9.98 4.25 -4.67
CA SER A 90 -11.41 4.36 -4.37
C SER A 90 -12.25 3.49 -5.30
N ARG A 91 -11.97 3.52 -6.60
CA ARG A 91 -12.69 2.67 -7.57
C ARG A 91 -12.43 1.18 -7.33
N LEU A 92 -11.19 0.81 -7.04
CA LEU A 92 -10.82 -0.57 -6.73
C LEU A 92 -11.55 -1.06 -5.47
N HIS A 93 -11.56 -0.26 -4.42
CA HIS A 93 -12.31 -0.52 -3.19
C HIS A 93 -13.80 -0.77 -3.46
N ASP A 94 -14.42 0.04 -4.31
CA ASP A 94 -15.84 -0.10 -4.67
C ASP A 94 -16.13 -1.34 -5.52
N ILE A 95 -15.21 -1.72 -6.40
CA ILE A 95 -15.32 -2.94 -7.21
C ILE A 95 -15.15 -4.17 -6.33
N TRP A 96 -14.12 -4.22 -5.51
CA TRP A 96 -13.86 -5.35 -4.62
C TRP A 96 -14.96 -5.59 -3.60
N ALA A 97 -15.69 -4.55 -3.23
CA ALA A 97 -16.90 -4.71 -2.42
C ALA A 97 -17.99 -5.56 -3.08
N LYS A 98 -17.88 -5.81 -4.38
CA LYS A 98 -18.91 -6.50 -5.19
C LYS A 98 -18.37 -7.72 -5.91
N VAL A 99 -17.08 -7.70 -6.27
CA VAL A 99 -16.45 -8.70 -7.13
C VAL A 99 -15.08 -9.09 -6.61
N ARG A 100 -14.89 -10.38 -6.30
CA ARG A 100 -13.59 -10.95 -5.99
C ARG A 100 -12.80 -11.20 -7.27
N PRO A 101 -11.53 -10.77 -7.40
CA PRO A 101 -10.65 -11.25 -8.46
C PRO A 101 -10.39 -12.75 -8.31
N THR A 102 -10.48 -13.51 -9.40
CA THR A 102 -10.34 -14.97 -9.38
C THR A 102 -8.92 -15.46 -9.66
N ASP A 103 -8.17 -14.65 -10.39
CA ASP A 103 -6.78 -14.91 -10.75
C ASP A 103 -6.07 -13.61 -11.17
N VAL A 104 -4.79 -13.69 -11.44
CA VAL A 104 -3.96 -12.54 -11.78
C VAL A 104 -4.39 -11.84 -13.08
N ASN A 105 -4.90 -12.57 -14.07
CA ASN A 105 -5.34 -11.96 -15.34
C ASN A 105 -6.66 -11.21 -15.15
N HIS A 106 -7.56 -11.74 -14.31
CA HIS A 106 -8.79 -11.03 -13.95
C HIS A 106 -8.49 -9.75 -13.15
N LEU A 107 -7.49 -9.80 -12.25
CA LEU A 107 -7.03 -8.61 -11.53
C LEU A 107 -6.46 -7.56 -12.49
N ASP A 108 -5.61 -7.96 -13.42
CA ASP A 108 -5.03 -7.08 -14.42
C ASP A 108 -6.11 -6.42 -15.30
N GLN A 109 -7.10 -7.19 -15.74
CA GLN A 109 -8.26 -6.66 -16.48
C GLN A 109 -9.09 -5.66 -15.65
N MET A 110 -9.24 -5.90 -14.34
CA MET A 110 -9.90 -4.95 -13.45
C MET A 110 -9.13 -3.63 -13.36
N ILE A 111 -7.80 -3.68 -13.23
CA ILE A 111 -6.95 -2.49 -13.20
C ILE A 111 -7.06 -1.74 -14.53
N GLU A 112 -7.02 -2.44 -15.64
CA GLU A 112 -7.19 -1.82 -16.96
C GLU A 112 -8.55 -1.12 -17.09
N PHE A 113 -9.63 -1.75 -16.64
CA PHE A 113 -10.96 -1.15 -16.61
C PHE A 113 -11.00 0.11 -15.73
N LEU A 114 -10.29 0.13 -14.59
CA LEU A 114 -10.22 1.31 -13.71
C LEU A 114 -9.53 2.50 -14.39
N ARG A 115 -8.53 2.21 -15.21
CA ARG A 115 -7.75 3.23 -15.94
C ARG A 115 -8.50 3.83 -17.12
N THR A 116 -9.47 3.12 -17.69
CA THR A 116 -10.23 3.55 -18.88
C THR A 116 -11.45 4.41 -18.56
N GLY A 117 -11.67 4.78 -17.29
CA GLY A 117 -12.75 5.70 -16.88
C GLY A 117 -12.61 7.09 -17.52
N GLU A 118 -13.61 7.97 -17.30
CA GLU A 118 -13.54 9.35 -17.81
C GLU A 118 -12.26 10.03 -17.36
N PRO A 119 -11.45 10.55 -18.28
CA PRO A 119 -10.20 11.20 -17.96
C PRO A 119 -10.48 12.46 -17.12
N ALA A 120 -9.87 12.54 -15.95
CA ALA A 120 -9.74 13.81 -15.28
C ALA A 120 -8.62 14.63 -15.98
N GLU A 121 -8.65 15.92 -16.01
CA GLU A 121 -7.56 16.78 -16.50
C GLU A 121 -6.54 16.96 -15.37
N THR A 122 -5.63 16.01 -15.15
CA THR A 122 -4.54 16.11 -14.15
C THR A 122 -3.24 15.57 -14.72
N ASP A 123 -2.12 16.09 -14.29
CA ASP A 123 -0.79 15.55 -14.58
C ASP A 123 -0.37 14.45 -13.57
N SER A 124 -1.26 14.15 -12.61
CA SER A 124 -0.98 13.18 -11.55
C SER A 124 -0.70 11.78 -12.11
N GLU A 125 0.37 11.18 -11.65
CA GLU A 125 0.71 9.78 -11.87
C GLU A 125 0.92 9.09 -10.52
N THR A 126 0.85 7.76 -10.47
CA THR A 126 0.95 7.02 -9.20
C THR A 126 1.63 5.68 -9.39
N THR A 127 2.32 5.19 -8.36
CA THR A 127 2.55 3.76 -8.21
C THR A 127 1.19 3.06 -8.02
N LEU A 128 1.12 1.78 -8.26
CA LEU A 128 -0.03 0.97 -7.89
C LEU A 128 0.43 -0.45 -7.59
N LEU A 129 0.27 -0.87 -6.36
CA LEU A 129 0.47 -2.24 -5.96
C LEU A 129 -0.85 -2.81 -5.47
N VAL A 130 -1.27 -3.91 -6.08
CA VAL A 130 -2.53 -4.59 -5.79
C VAL A 130 -2.25 -6.06 -5.57
N SER A 131 -2.77 -6.63 -4.48
CA SER A 131 -2.64 -8.05 -4.18
C SER A 131 -3.93 -8.65 -3.66
N VAL A 132 -4.12 -9.94 -3.95
CA VAL A 132 -5.25 -10.75 -3.48
C VAL A 132 -4.69 -12.03 -2.87
N PHE A 133 -5.15 -12.36 -1.68
CA PHE A 133 -4.78 -13.57 -0.96
C PHE A 133 -6.01 -14.40 -0.64
N ASP A 134 -5.94 -15.68 -0.93
CA ASP A 134 -6.96 -16.68 -0.60
C ASP A 134 -6.50 -17.45 0.64
N ARG A 135 -7.21 -17.27 1.75
CA ARG A 135 -6.86 -17.92 3.03
C ARG A 135 -7.11 -19.42 3.03
N GLU A 136 -8.03 -19.92 2.20
CA GLU A 136 -8.34 -21.35 2.13
C GLU A 136 -7.22 -22.13 1.45
N THR A 137 -6.60 -21.54 0.43
CA THR A 137 -5.52 -22.18 -0.33
C THR A 137 -4.12 -21.77 0.13
N GLY A 138 -3.99 -20.71 0.94
CA GLY A 138 -2.70 -20.14 1.31
C GLY A 138 -1.95 -19.52 0.14
N SER A 139 -2.66 -19.17 -0.95
CA SER A 139 -2.07 -18.69 -2.20
C SER A 139 -2.55 -17.28 -2.53
N GLY A 140 -1.69 -16.50 -3.17
CA GLY A 140 -2.02 -15.16 -3.59
C GLY A 140 -1.38 -14.76 -4.91
N PHE A 141 -1.85 -13.66 -5.43
CA PHE A 141 -1.34 -13.05 -6.66
C PHE A 141 -1.48 -11.53 -6.58
N GLY A 142 -0.72 -10.84 -7.39
CA GLY A 142 -0.78 -9.38 -7.46
C GLY A 142 -0.26 -8.82 -8.77
N VAL A 143 -0.45 -7.52 -8.89
CA VAL A 143 0.04 -6.68 -9.98
C VAL A 143 0.69 -5.45 -9.36
N SER A 144 1.87 -5.07 -9.83
CA SER A 144 2.53 -3.84 -9.39
C SER A 144 2.99 -2.98 -10.57
N PHE A 145 2.93 -1.68 -10.35
CA PHE A 145 3.50 -0.61 -11.17
C PHE A 145 4.26 0.31 -10.21
N GLY A 146 5.47 0.70 -10.58
CA GLY A 146 6.31 1.57 -9.74
C GLY A 146 7.11 0.76 -8.71
N ASP A 147 7.40 1.37 -7.58
CA ASP A 147 8.35 0.92 -6.58
C ASP A 147 7.76 0.64 -5.19
N SER A 148 6.43 0.75 -5.03
CA SER A 148 5.77 0.23 -3.83
C SER A 148 6.08 -1.25 -3.62
N SER A 149 6.21 -1.69 -2.38
CA SER A 149 6.70 -3.01 -1.99
C SER A 149 5.60 -3.96 -1.50
N PHE A 150 5.69 -5.24 -1.92
CA PHE A 150 4.92 -6.34 -1.35
C PHE A 150 5.84 -7.40 -0.77
N THR A 151 5.61 -7.79 0.48
CA THR A 151 6.46 -8.79 1.16
C THR A 151 5.66 -9.73 2.06
N VAL A 152 6.22 -10.90 2.34
CA VAL A 152 5.72 -11.85 3.34
C VAL A 152 6.69 -11.88 4.51
N VAL A 153 6.19 -11.55 5.69
CA VAL A 153 6.92 -11.60 6.95
C VAL A 153 6.59 -12.92 7.64
N ALA A 154 7.53 -13.83 7.62
CA ALA A 154 7.41 -15.15 8.21
C ALA A 154 8.33 -15.28 9.42
N ASN A 155 7.92 -16.06 10.42
CA ASN A 155 8.72 -16.27 11.62
C ASN A 155 10.10 -16.86 11.27
N GLY A 156 11.15 -16.20 11.76
CA GLY A 156 12.54 -16.61 11.57
C GLY A 156 13.11 -16.41 10.16
N ARG A 157 12.43 -15.61 9.31
CA ARG A 157 12.92 -15.27 7.97
C ARG A 157 12.99 -13.76 7.79
N THR A 158 14.04 -13.28 7.13
CA THR A 158 14.10 -11.89 6.68
C THR A 158 13.11 -11.68 5.55
N PRO A 159 12.21 -10.69 5.63
CA PRO A 159 11.30 -10.34 4.56
C PRO A 159 12.09 -9.92 3.31
N ARG A 160 11.51 -10.17 2.16
CA ARG A 160 12.02 -9.67 0.88
C ARG A 160 10.85 -9.26 -0.02
N ALA A 161 11.05 -8.24 -0.83
CA ALA A 161 10.07 -7.85 -1.83
C ALA A 161 9.80 -9.01 -2.81
N LEU A 162 8.55 -9.27 -3.11
CA LEU A 162 8.08 -10.32 -4.01
C LEU A 162 7.67 -9.77 -5.39
N ASN A 163 7.45 -8.47 -5.49
CA ASN A 163 7.25 -7.76 -6.73
C ASN A 163 8.56 -7.12 -7.21
N LEU A 164 8.61 -6.74 -8.47
CA LEU A 164 9.71 -5.96 -9.02
C LEU A 164 9.40 -4.47 -8.86
N HIS A 165 10.43 -3.71 -8.52
CA HIS A 165 10.38 -2.26 -8.52
C HIS A 165 10.82 -1.75 -9.88
N ASP A 166 10.09 -0.80 -10.41
CA ASP A 166 10.44 -0.10 -11.64
C ASP A 166 9.95 1.37 -11.58
N HIS A 167 10.21 2.14 -12.62
CA HIS A 167 9.77 3.54 -12.72
C HIS A 167 8.55 3.68 -13.66
N ARG A 168 7.68 2.68 -13.70
CA ARG A 168 6.45 2.71 -14.49
C ARG A 168 5.30 3.12 -13.60
N PHE A 169 4.91 4.38 -13.72
CA PHE A 169 3.76 4.92 -13.01
C PHE A 169 2.48 4.76 -13.84
N VAL A 170 1.36 4.74 -13.16
CA VAL A 170 0.03 4.65 -13.75
C VAL A 170 -0.64 6.01 -13.66
N THR A 171 -1.29 6.44 -14.72
CA THR A 171 -2.18 7.59 -14.64
C THR A 171 -3.62 7.12 -14.76
N ALA A 172 -4.51 7.75 -14.02
CA ALA A 172 -5.93 7.49 -14.11
C ALA A 172 -6.58 8.11 -15.37
N MET A 173 -5.79 8.73 -16.26
CA MET A 173 -6.26 9.75 -17.20
C MET A 173 -6.14 9.48 -18.67
N VAL A 174 -5.27 8.61 -19.06
CA VAL A 174 -5.06 8.36 -20.49
C VAL A 174 -5.00 6.86 -20.71
N PRO A 175 -5.68 6.32 -21.74
CA PRO A 175 -5.32 5.04 -22.31
C PRO A 175 -3.91 5.18 -22.88
N GLN A 176 -2.92 5.22 -22.00
CA GLN A 176 -1.54 5.05 -22.44
C GLN A 176 -1.44 3.64 -23.00
N THR A 177 -0.72 3.50 -24.10
CA THR A 177 -0.22 2.22 -24.57
C THR A 177 0.11 1.38 -23.36
N LEU A 178 -0.67 0.32 -23.17
CA LEU A 178 -0.67 -0.62 -22.06
C LEU A 178 0.76 -0.83 -21.55
N ARG A 179 1.10 -0.19 -20.47
CA ARG A 179 2.27 -0.58 -19.72
C ARG A 179 1.82 -1.78 -18.92
N GLU A 180 2.32 -2.93 -19.31
CA GLU A 180 2.04 -4.17 -18.59
C GLU A 180 2.52 -4.02 -17.15
N GLY A 181 1.62 -4.22 -16.20
CA GLY A 181 1.97 -4.31 -14.79
C GLY A 181 2.83 -5.54 -14.56
N HIS A 182 3.70 -5.50 -13.56
CA HIS A 182 4.44 -6.65 -13.13
C HIS A 182 3.53 -7.62 -12.38
N LEU A 183 3.25 -8.78 -12.98
CA LEU A 183 2.43 -9.84 -12.39
C LEU A 183 3.28 -10.70 -11.45
N PHE A 184 2.81 -10.95 -10.22
CA PHE A 184 3.49 -11.83 -9.27
C PHE A 184 2.54 -12.81 -8.60
N ARG A 185 3.08 -13.90 -8.10
CA ARG A 185 2.37 -14.93 -7.34
C ARG A 185 3.14 -15.24 -6.06
N PHE A 186 2.42 -15.57 -5.00
CA PHE A 186 3.03 -15.88 -3.72
C PHE A 186 2.22 -16.95 -2.98
N SER A 187 2.81 -17.45 -1.90
CA SER A 187 2.14 -18.28 -0.92
C SER A 187 2.56 -17.87 0.47
N ALA A 188 1.65 -18.00 1.43
CA ALA A 188 1.90 -17.77 2.84
C ALA A 188 1.36 -18.93 3.67
N GLN A 189 1.98 -19.14 4.83
CA GLN A 189 1.53 -20.13 5.80
C GLN A 189 0.66 -19.46 6.87
N PRO A 190 -0.23 -20.18 7.53
CA PRO A 190 -0.99 -19.63 8.66
C PRO A 190 -0.05 -18.98 9.69
N GLY A 191 -0.33 -17.72 10.02
CA GLY A 191 0.49 -16.91 10.92
C GLY A 191 1.59 -16.08 10.27
N ASP A 192 1.87 -16.25 8.98
CA ASP A 192 2.66 -15.29 8.22
C ASP A 192 1.89 -13.96 8.08
N VAL A 193 2.60 -12.84 7.97
CA VAL A 193 1.99 -11.53 7.72
C VAL A 193 2.36 -11.04 6.33
N LEU A 194 1.35 -10.74 5.54
CA LEU A 194 1.48 -10.09 4.23
C LEU A 194 1.55 -8.57 4.46
N LEU A 195 2.52 -7.90 3.86
CA LEU A 195 2.65 -6.45 3.88
C LEU A 195 2.65 -5.88 2.47
N ALA A 196 1.89 -4.79 2.29
CA ALA A 196 1.96 -3.92 1.12
C ALA A 196 2.24 -2.50 1.60
N TYR A 197 3.24 -1.81 1.04
CA TYR A 197 3.60 -0.46 1.48
C TYR A 197 4.23 0.37 0.37
N THR A 198 4.11 1.70 0.50
CA THR A 198 4.76 2.70 -0.36
C THR A 198 6.20 2.92 0.07
N ASP A 199 7.01 3.53 -0.78
CA ASP A 199 8.45 3.74 -0.56
C ASP A 199 8.76 4.68 0.64
N GLY A 200 7.78 5.42 1.15
CA GLY A 200 7.92 6.18 2.39
C GLY A 200 8.32 5.33 3.62
N ILE A 201 8.30 3.99 3.52
CA ILE A 201 8.87 3.08 4.54
C ILE A 201 10.36 2.86 4.28
N ASP A 202 10.72 2.25 3.15
CA ASP A 202 12.10 1.86 2.82
C ASP A 202 12.91 2.97 2.13
N GLY A 203 12.26 4.09 1.83
CA GLY A 203 12.82 5.37 1.39
C GLY A 203 12.59 6.53 2.37
N CYS A 204 12.22 6.28 3.63
CA CYS A 204 11.88 7.32 4.62
C CYS A 204 12.99 8.36 4.85
N HIS A 205 14.23 8.03 4.54
CA HIS A 205 15.35 8.97 4.36
C HIS A 205 15.61 9.15 2.86
N TYR A 206 14.86 10.01 2.23
CA TYR A 206 14.75 10.18 0.78
C TYR A 206 16.09 10.22 0.02
N ARG A 207 17.14 10.87 0.59
CA ARG A 207 18.45 11.00 -0.08
C ARG A 207 19.38 9.84 0.14
N GLN A 208 19.11 8.98 1.12
CA GLN A 208 19.93 7.83 1.50
C GLN A 208 19.04 6.67 1.89
N PRO A 209 18.33 6.06 0.93
CA PRO A 209 17.38 4.97 1.21
C PRO A 209 18.01 3.78 1.94
N GLU A 210 19.32 3.56 1.78
CA GLU A 210 20.06 2.52 2.49
C GLU A 210 20.11 2.73 4.01
N THR A 211 19.80 3.94 4.49
CA THR A 211 19.67 4.25 5.92
C THR A 211 18.23 4.34 6.40
N SER A 212 17.27 3.96 5.56
CA SER A 212 15.84 3.89 5.86
C SER A 212 15.49 2.57 6.55
N VAL A 213 14.19 2.34 6.76
CA VAL A 213 13.68 1.07 7.33
C VAL A 213 14.02 -0.07 6.37
N GLN A 214 14.77 -1.05 6.88
CA GLN A 214 15.19 -2.22 6.12
C GLN A 214 14.32 -3.44 6.47
N PRO A 215 14.29 -4.50 5.66
CA PRO A 215 13.55 -5.72 5.93
C PRO A 215 13.80 -6.34 7.31
N GLU A 216 15.03 -6.22 7.82
CA GLU A 216 15.43 -6.70 9.14
C GLU A 216 14.73 -5.95 10.27
N HIS A 217 14.49 -4.64 10.11
CA HIS A 217 13.73 -3.83 11.06
C HIS A 217 12.28 -4.25 11.11
N ILE A 218 11.66 -4.48 9.94
CA ILE A 218 10.29 -4.99 9.84
C ILE A 218 10.17 -6.36 10.52
N ALA A 219 11.12 -7.28 10.29
CA ALA A 219 11.15 -8.58 10.93
C ALA A 219 11.27 -8.49 12.45
N ALA A 220 12.14 -7.61 12.95
CA ALA A 220 12.35 -7.40 14.39
C ALA A 220 11.08 -6.83 15.05
N ILE A 221 10.42 -5.86 14.41
CA ILE A 221 9.15 -5.31 14.90
C ILE A 221 8.07 -6.39 14.90
N ALA A 222 7.92 -7.16 13.80
CA ALA A 222 6.93 -8.23 13.72
C ALA A 222 7.07 -9.25 14.86
N GLN A 223 8.28 -9.66 15.17
CA GLN A 223 8.55 -10.55 16.32
C GLN A 223 8.22 -9.90 17.65
N MET A 224 8.56 -8.62 17.83
CA MET A 224 8.31 -7.89 19.08
C MET A 224 6.82 -7.71 19.36
N VAL A 225 5.99 -7.57 18.33
CA VAL A 225 4.53 -7.40 18.45
C VAL A 225 3.76 -8.71 18.27
N ASP A 226 4.45 -9.86 18.29
CA ASP A 226 3.84 -11.19 18.10
C ASP A 226 2.98 -11.27 16.83
N TYR A 227 3.44 -10.65 15.75
CA TYR A 227 2.79 -10.59 14.44
C TYR A 227 1.38 -9.96 14.45
N ASP A 228 1.04 -9.17 15.49
CA ASP A 228 -0.21 -8.39 15.50
C ASP A 228 -0.20 -7.33 14.39
N PRO A 229 -1.14 -7.36 13.44
CA PRO A 229 -1.08 -6.52 12.25
C PRO A 229 -1.23 -5.03 12.58
N LEU A 230 -2.05 -4.66 13.57
CA LEU A 230 -2.23 -3.25 13.93
C LEU A 230 -0.97 -2.68 14.59
N ALA A 231 -0.41 -3.42 15.55
CA ALA A 231 0.82 -3.01 16.20
C ALA A 231 1.98 -2.96 15.21
N LEU A 232 2.04 -3.91 14.25
CA LEU A 232 3.09 -3.95 13.22
C LEU A 232 3.03 -2.72 12.32
N VAL A 233 1.89 -2.41 11.69
CA VAL A 233 1.78 -1.24 10.79
C VAL A 233 2.04 0.05 11.54
N THR A 234 1.57 0.17 12.78
CA THR A 234 1.79 1.36 13.61
C THR A 234 3.27 1.55 13.91
N GLN A 235 3.96 0.51 14.41
CA GLN A 235 5.36 0.63 14.83
C GLN A 235 6.32 0.76 13.64
N VAL A 236 6.03 0.12 12.51
CA VAL A 236 6.83 0.30 11.27
C VAL A 236 6.69 1.74 10.78
N THR A 237 5.48 2.30 10.77
CA THR A 237 5.24 3.70 10.39
C THR A 237 5.94 4.66 11.36
N GLU A 238 5.81 4.45 12.68
CA GLU A 238 6.49 5.27 13.69
C GLU A 238 8.03 5.22 13.55
N LEU A 239 8.59 4.04 13.22
CA LEU A 239 10.02 3.91 12.96
C LEU A 239 10.42 4.69 11.70
N ALA A 240 9.64 4.60 10.63
CA ALA A 240 9.88 5.35 9.39
C ALA A 240 9.81 6.87 9.63
N LEU A 241 8.84 7.35 10.42
CA LEU A 241 8.74 8.77 10.79
C LEU A 241 9.94 9.25 11.60
N LYS A 242 10.43 8.44 12.54
CA LYS A 242 11.54 8.78 13.43
C LYS A 242 12.89 8.67 12.73
N GLY A 243 13.00 7.77 11.75
CA GLY A 243 14.26 7.37 11.15
C GLY A 243 14.98 6.27 11.94
N VAL A 244 16.01 5.71 11.33
CA VAL A 244 16.76 4.53 11.80
C VAL A 244 18.19 4.91 12.14
N ASP A 245 18.71 4.40 13.25
CA ASP A 245 20.12 4.55 13.70
C ASP A 245 20.63 5.99 13.71
N GLY A 246 19.74 6.96 14.01
CA GLY A 246 20.06 8.38 14.06
C GLY A 246 20.01 9.09 12.70
N SER A 247 19.69 8.38 11.63
CA SER A 247 19.35 8.98 10.34
C SER A 247 17.94 9.59 10.39
N PRO A 248 17.69 10.70 9.69
CA PRO A 248 16.36 11.29 9.66
C PRO A 248 15.37 10.37 8.94
N GLY A 249 14.10 10.45 9.33
CA GLY A 249 12.99 9.75 8.68
C GLY A 249 11.84 10.69 8.38
N GLY A 250 10.71 10.11 7.91
CA GLY A 250 9.48 10.84 7.67
C GLY A 250 9.58 11.88 6.55
N GLN A 251 10.48 11.67 5.59
CA GLN A 251 10.72 12.60 4.50
C GLN A 251 9.80 12.37 3.29
N ASP A 252 8.92 11.36 3.38
CA ASP A 252 7.90 11.07 2.38
C ASP A 252 6.58 10.66 3.00
N ASN A 253 5.53 10.60 2.17
CA ASN A 253 4.24 10.04 2.56
C ASN A 253 4.37 8.53 2.79
N ILE A 254 3.55 7.98 3.64
CA ILE A 254 3.61 6.58 4.05
C ILE A 254 2.21 5.97 3.99
N ALA A 255 2.06 4.88 3.24
CA ALA A 255 0.90 4.01 3.32
C ALA A 255 1.34 2.55 3.50
N ILE A 256 0.78 1.84 4.47
CA ILE A 256 1.12 0.45 4.77
C ILE A 256 -0.12 -0.34 5.17
N ALA A 257 -0.27 -1.55 4.62
CA ALA A 257 -1.30 -2.51 4.97
C ALA A 257 -0.67 -3.84 5.41
N ALA A 258 -1.25 -4.47 6.42
CA ALA A 258 -0.85 -5.77 6.95
C ALA A 258 -2.03 -6.73 7.06
N VAL A 259 -1.82 -7.99 6.68
CA VAL A 259 -2.83 -9.06 6.76
C VAL A 259 -2.17 -10.33 7.27
N VAL A 260 -2.78 -10.94 8.28
CA VAL A 260 -2.39 -12.28 8.75
C VAL A 260 -2.97 -13.33 7.81
N ALA A 261 -2.11 -14.24 7.37
CA ALA A 261 -2.45 -15.33 6.46
C ALA A 261 -3.26 -16.45 7.13
#